data_f43de8f9a996b97b3cfa35d95f75cc74
#
_entry.id   f43de8f9a996b97b3cfa35d95f75cc74
#
_cell.length_a   1.000
_cell.length_b   1.000
_cell.length_c   1.000
_cell.angle_alpha   90.00
_cell.angle_beta   90.00
_cell.angle_gamma   90.00
#
_symmetry.space_group_name_H-M   'P 1'
#
loop_
_entity.id
_entity.type
_entity.pdbx_description
1 polymer ?
#
loop_
_entity_poly.entity_id
_entity_poly.type
_entity_poly.pdbx_seq_one_letter_code
_entity_poly.pdbx_strand_id
1 'polypeptide(L)'
;MPSTPSFTDEATWYKSLASMYGSAAALITSASGDVLLVKPNYRDHWSLPGGIIEDGEPPHVACAREVQEELGLSVSVGPLVAVDWLAPEGSRPRPTVSFLFDGGVLTDPSAIVLQESELDEWRFIPPADVAAFLSPRGVLRVTAGLSANASGAEYRAAYVPAITPAPRS
;
A
#
# COMPACT_ATOMS: atom_id res chain seq x y z
N MET A 1 -31.67 -4.92 -31.16
CA MET A 1 -31.23 -3.61 -30.66
C MET A 1 -31.04 -3.74 -29.17
N PRO A 2 -29.83 -3.63 -28.59
CA PRO A 2 -29.75 -3.57 -27.15
C PRO A 2 -30.38 -2.26 -26.67
N SER A 3 -31.33 -2.37 -25.72
CA SER A 3 -32.02 -1.24 -25.12
C SER A 3 -30.99 -0.38 -24.38
N THR A 4 -30.96 0.91 -24.65
CA THR A 4 -30.21 1.90 -23.88
C THR A 4 -30.63 1.76 -22.42
N PRO A 5 -29.71 1.61 -21.44
CA PRO A 5 -30.11 1.55 -20.03
C PRO A 5 -30.86 2.85 -19.69
N SER A 6 -32.05 2.72 -19.18
CA SER A 6 -32.80 3.84 -18.61
C SER A 6 -32.04 4.29 -17.36
N PHE A 7 -31.49 5.50 -17.39
CA PHE A 7 -30.82 6.14 -16.25
C PHE A 7 -31.91 6.52 -15.23
N THR A 8 -32.15 5.64 -14.26
CA THR A 8 -33.32 5.77 -13.37
C THR A 8 -33.11 6.83 -12.27
N ASP A 9 -31.93 6.88 -11.67
CA ASP A 9 -31.45 7.95 -10.77
C ASP A 9 -29.95 7.81 -10.53
N GLU A 10 -29.28 8.90 -10.18
CA GLU A 10 -27.85 8.99 -10.00
C GLU A 10 -27.36 8.11 -8.83
N ALA A 11 -28.10 8.06 -7.73
CA ALA A 11 -27.71 7.27 -6.54
C ALA A 11 -27.74 5.76 -6.83
N THR A 12 -28.75 5.29 -7.58
CA THR A 12 -28.83 3.90 -8.02
C THR A 12 -27.71 3.56 -8.99
N TRP A 13 -27.35 4.47 -9.89
CA TRP A 13 -26.23 4.27 -10.81
C TRP A 13 -24.91 4.12 -10.04
N TYR A 14 -24.58 5.03 -9.10
CA TYR A 14 -23.36 4.94 -8.28
C TYR A 14 -23.28 3.62 -7.50
N LYS A 15 -24.39 3.15 -6.94
CA LYS A 15 -24.45 1.85 -6.24
C LYS A 15 -24.19 0.65 -7.16
N SER A 16 -24.44 0.78 -8.46
CA SER A 16 -24.20 -0.27 -9.45
C SER A 16 -22.73 -0.36 -9.92
N LEU A 17 -21.90 0.66 -9.62
CA LEU A 17 -20.52 0.70 -10.05
C LEU A 17 -19.67 -0.33 -9.29
N ALA A 18 -18.64 -0.82 -9.96
CA ALA A 18 -17.64 -1.65 -9.31
C ALA A 18 -16.97 -0.88 -8.16
N SER A 19 -16.87 -1.51 -7.00
CA SER A 19 -16.21 -0.95 -5.83
C SER A 19 -14.95 -1.74 -5.49
N MET A 20 -13.95 -1.07 -4.95
CA MET A 20 -12.69 -1.66 -4.54
C MET A 20 -12.27 -1.13 -3.17
N TYR A 21 -11.43 -1.88 -2.48
CA TYR A 21 -10.79 -1.41 -1.25
C TYR A 21 -9.60 -0.51 -1.60
N GLY A 22 -9.33 0.46 -0.75
CA GLY A 22 -8.14 1.31 -0.80
C GLY A 22 -7.21 1.01 0.35
N SER A 23 -5.90 1.03 0.12
CA SER A 23 -4.89 1.02 1.18
C SER A 23 -3.77 2.00 0.85
N ALA A 24 -3.13 2.53 1.88
CA ALA A 24 -1.99 3.44 1.73
C ALA A 24 -0.87 3.04 2.67
N ALA A 25 0.37 3.17 2.23
CA ALA A 25 1.55 2.83 3.02
C ALA A 25 2.69 3.82 2.74
N ALA A 26 3.63 3.90 3.68
CA ALA A 26 4.83 4.71 3.57
C ALA A 26 6.06 3.85 3.30
N LEU A 27 6.90 4.27 2.35
CA LEU A 27 8.26 3.79 2.18
C LEU A 27 9.19 4.70 3.00
N ILE A 28 9.47 4.31 4.22
CA ILE A 28 10.38 5.02 5.11
C ILE A 28 11.73 4.32 5.08
N THR A 29 12.80 5.09 4.95
CA THR A 29 14.17 4.54 4.96
C THR A 29 15.00 5.10 6.11
N SER A 30 16.04 4.36 6.49
CA SER A 30 17.11 4.88 7.35
C SER A 30 18.05 5.77 6.57
N ALA A 31 18.98 6.43 7.26
CA ALA A 31 20.07 7.18 6.62
C ALA A 31 21.01 6.30 5.77
N SER A 32 21.07 4.98 6.05
CA SER A 32 21.81 3.98 5.24
C SER A 32 21.01 3.45 4.05
N GLY A 33 19.73 3.81 3.93
CA GLY A 33 18.84 3.35 2.86
C GLY A 33 18.12 2.03 3.17
N ASP A 34 18.20 1.53 4.42
CA ASP A 34 17.46 0.35 4.84
C ASP A 34 15.97 0.68 4.99
N VAL A 35 15.10 -0.24 4.63
CA VAL A 35 13.65 -0.05 4.60
C VAL A 35 13.03 -0.36 5.96
N LEU A 36 12.22 0.54 6.49
CA LEU A 36 11.45 0.33 7.70
C LEU A 36 10.30 -0.64 7.42
N LEU A 37 10.29 -1.76 8.12
CA LEU A 37 9.22 -2.74 8.11
C LEU A 37 8.62 -2.89 9.51
N VAL A 38 7.33 -3.23 9.56
CA VAL A 38 6.59 -3.53 10.79
C VAL A 38 6.10 -4.97 10.77
N LYS A 39 6.00 -5.60 11.95
CA LYS A 39 5.50 -6.96 12.13
C LYS A 39 4.13 -6.92 12.79
N PRO A 40 3.03 -7.11 12.03
CA PRO A 40 1.70 -7.23 12.61
C PRO A 40 1.58 -8.48 13.48
N ASN A 41 0.83 -8.39 14.60
CA ASN A 41 0.61 -9.50 15.52
C ASN A 41 -0.44 -10.52 15.02
N TYR A 42 -1.21 -10.19 14.00
CA TYR A 42 -2.32 -10.99 13.44
C TYR A 42 -1.98 -11.70 12.12
N ARG A 43 -0.71 -11.63 11.65
CA ARG A 43 -0.23 -12.33 10.43
C ARG A 43 1.26 -12.65 10.51
N ASP A 44 1.69 -13.66 9.77
CA ASP A 44 3.06 -14.18 9.86
C ASP A 44 4.10 -13.36 9.11
N HIS A 45 3.71 -12.53 8.16
CA HIS A 45 4.63 -11.74 7.33
C HIS A 45 4.67 -10.27 7.75
N TRP A 46 5.82 -9.67 7.53
CA TRP A 46 6.06 -8.24 7.72
C TRP A 46 5.39 -7.40 6.63
N SER A 47 5.25 -6.11 6.88
CA SER A 47 4.70 -5.15 5.93
C SER A 47 5.41 -3.80 6.03
N LEU A 48 5.19 -2.96 5.01
CA LEU A 48 5.43 -1.52 5.13
C LEU A 48 4.41 -0.93 6.11
N PRO A 49 4.77 0.13 6.87
CA PRO A 49 3.82 0.87 7.69
C PRO A 49 2.66 1.40 6.84
N GLY A 50 1.42 1.20 7.30
CA GLY A 50 0.23 1.63 6.58
C GLY A 50 -0.92 0.63 6.66
N GLY A 51 -2.10 1.08 6.22
CA GLY A 51 -3.33 0.31 6.35
C GLY A 51 -4.42 0.70 5.36
N ILE A 52 -5.66 0.53 5.78
CA ILE A 52 -6.85 0.74 4.95
C ILE A 52 -7.23 2.23 4.94
N ILE A 53 -7.58 2.73 3.76
CA ILE A 53 -8.14 4.06 3.58
C ILE A 53 -9.56 4.08 4.12
N GLU A 54 -9.90 5.03 4.98
CA GLU A 54 -11.24 5.22 5.52
C GLU A 54 -12.18 5.91 4.52
N ASP A 55 -13.49 5.87 4.80
CA ASP A 55 -14.49 6.47 3.92
C ASP A 55 -14.29 7.98 3.77
N GLY A 56 -14.17 8.43 2.53
CA GLY A 56 -13.92 9.83 2.20
C GLY A 56 -12.49 10.33 2.47
N GLU A 57 -11.58 9.47 2.94
CA GLU A 57 -10.20 9.85 3.24
C GLU A 57 -9.31 9.83 1.99
N PRO A 58 -8.52 10.89 1.72
CA PRO A 58 -7.52 10.86 0.65
C PRO A 58 -6.36 9.89 0.97
N PRO A 59 -5.80 9.15 -0.01
CA PRO A 59 -4.75 8.16 0.22
C PRO A 59 -3.51 8.65 0.97
N HIS A 60 -3.05 9.88 0.71
CA HIS A 60 -1.89 10.45 1.41
C HIS A 60 -2.19 10.81 2.87
N VAL A 61 -3.45 11.15 3.19
CA VAL A 61 -3.91 11.39 4.57
C VAL A 61 -3.95 10.07 5.32
N ALA A 62 -4.52 9.01 4.72
CA ALA A 62 -4.50 7.66 5.27
C ALA A 62 -3.07 7.20 5.57
N CYS A 63 -2.13 7.41 4.65
CA CYS A 63 -0.73 7.09 4.84
C CYS A 63 -0.14 7.79 6.09
N ALA A 64 -0.38 9.09 6.25
CA ALA A 64 0.12 9.84 7.41
C ALA A 64 -0.53 9.38 8.72
N ARG A 65 -1.84 9.13 8.71
CA ARG A 65 -2.60 8.65 9.87
C ARG A 65 -2.08 7.29 10.33
N GLU A 66 -1.94 6.32 9.41
CA GLU A 66 -1.46 4.98 9.72
C GLU A 66 -0.04 4.99 10.29
N VAL A 67 0.88 5.78 9.72
CA VAL A 67 2.25 5.93 10.26
C VAL A 67 2.22 6.54 11.67
N GLN A 68 1.33 7.52 11.92
CA GLN A 68 1.17 8.10 13.24
C GLN A 68 0.58 7.11 14.24
N GLU A 69 -0.41 6.29 13.85
CA GLU A 69 -1.05 5.28 14.70
C GLU A 69 -0.09 4.13 15.00
N GLU A 70 0.53 3.56 13.97
CA GLU A 70 1.40 2.38 14.08
C GLU A 70 2.75 2.67 14.75
N LEU A 71 3.33 3.85 14.51
CA LEU A 71 4.72 4.17 14.88
C LEU A 71 4.87 5.43 15.74
N GLY A 72 3.80 6.17 16.01
CA GLY A 72 3.86 7.44 16.73
C GLY A 72 4.57 8.56 15.95
N LEU A 73 4.87 8.37 14.66
CA LEU A 73 5.65 9.29 13.86
C LEU A 73 4.76 10.25 13.08
N SER A 74 5.05 11.55 13.18
CA SER A 74 4.48 12.55 12.27
C SER A 74 5.36 12.68 11.03
N VAL A 75 4.95 12.07 9.91
CA VAL A 75 5.69 12.14 8.65
C VAL A 75 5.09 13.15 7.68
N SER A 76 5.96 13.84 6.95
CA SER A 76 5.54 14.61 5.78
C SER A 76 5.49 13.63 4.58
N VAL A 77 4.28 13.23 4.21
CA VAL A 77 4.08 12.29 3.09
C VAL A 77 4.54 12.94 1.79
N GLY A 78 5.53 12.32 1.18
CA GLY A 78 6.15 12.74 -0.06
C GLY A 78 5.37 12.27 -1.31
N PRO A 79 6.03 12.20 -2.47
CA PRO A 79 5.41 11.77 -3.72
C PRO A 79 4.85 10.35 -3.66
N LEU A 80 3.84 10.08 -4.50
CA LEU A 80 3.39 8.72 -4.79
C LEU A 80 4.48 7.98 -5.59
N VAL A 81 5.00 6.88 -5.06
CA VAL A 81 6.12 6.14 -5.67
C VAL A 81 5.70 4.81 -6.30
N ALA A 82 4.55 4.25 -5.90
CA ALA A 82 3.98 3.08 -6.54
C ALA A 82 2.46 3.01 -6.35
N VAL A 83 1.77 2.39 -7.31
CA VAL A 83 0.39 1.93 -7.17
C VAL A 83 0.35 0.46 -7.54
N ASP A 84 -0.27 -0.34 -6.70
CA ASP A 84 -0.46 -1.77 -6.93
C ASP A 84 -1.95 -2.11 -6.93
N TRP A 85 -2.37 -2.95 -7.88
CA TRP A 85 -3.73 -3.44 -7.97
C TRP A 85 -3.78 -4.93 -7.62
N LEU A 86 -4.57 -5.28 -6.59
CA LEU A 86 -4.71 -6.63 -6.10
C LEU A 86 -6.05 -7.21 -6.53
N ALA A 87 -6.01 -8.32 -7.28
CA ALA A 87 -7.22 -9.07 -7.61
C ALA A 87 -7.94 -9.58 -6.34
N PRO A 88 -9.26 -9.82 -6.40
CA PRO A 88 -9.96 -10.52 -5.32
C PRO A 88 -9.29 -11.85 -5.02
N GLU A 89 -9.15 -12.20 -3.73
CA GLU A 89 -8.51 -13.43 -3.29
C GLU A 89 -9.02 -13.86 -1.91
N GLY A 90 -9.33 -15.14 -1.73
CA GLY A 90 -9.75 -15.71 -0.45
C GLY A 90 -10.94 -14.97 0.17
N SER A 91 -10.78 -14.49 1.40
CA SER A 91 -11.80 -13.72 2.14
C SER A 91 -11.94 -12.27 1.67
N ARG A 92 -11.13 -11.81 0.74
CA ARG A 92 -11.19 -10.47 0.16
C ARG A 92 -11.98 -10.49 -1.16
N PRO A 93 -13.29 -10.22 -1.14
CA PRO A 93 -14.18 -10.41 -2.30
C PRO A 93 -14.05 -9.32 -3.36
N ARG A 94 -13.32 -8.23 -3.09
CA ARG A 94 -13.12 -7.10 -4.00
C ARG A 94 -11.65 -6.84 -4.25
N PRO A 95 -11.29 -6.27 -5.41
CA PRO A 95 -9.93 -5.83 -5.65
C PRO A 95 -9.52 -4.74 -4.64
N THR A 96 -8.22 -4.60 -4.42
CA THR A 96 -7.65 -3.51 -3.62
C THR A 96 -6.70 -2.70 -4.47
N VAL A 97 -6.79 -1.38 -4.40
CA VAL A 97 -5.77 -0.46 -4.90
C VAL A 97 -4.91 -0.04 -3.72
N SER A 98 -3.61 -0.27 -3.81
CA SER A 98 -2.64 0.09 -2.78
C SER A 98 -1.75 1.22 -3.27
N PHE A 99 -1.71 2.30 -2.51
CA PHE A 99 -0.87 3.46 -2.77
C PHE A 99 0.37 3.39 -1.89
N LEU A 100 1.55 3.55 -2.47
CA LEU A 100 2.81 3.65 -1.74
C LEU A 100 3.38 5.04 -1.92
N PHE A 101 3.57 5.73 -0.82
CA PHE A 101 4.16 7.08 -0.80
C PHE A 101 5.59 7.04 -0.28
N ASP A 102 6.40 8.00 -0.70
CA ASP A 102 7.66 8.30 -0.04
C ASP A 102 7.39 8.81 1.37
N GLY A 103 7.88 8.10 2.37
CA GLY A 103 7.78 8.45 3.79
C GLY A 103 9.02 9.18 4.30
N GLY A 104 10.01 9.41 3.42
CA GLY A 104 11.26 10.10 3.74
C GLY A 104 12.27 9.23 4.50
N VAL A 105 13.27 9.91 5.06
CA VAL A 105 14.36 9.29 5.82
C VAL A 105 14.14 9.53 7.31
N LEU A 106 14.03 8.44 8.09
CA LEU A 106 13.99 8.51 9.55
C LEU A 106 15.43 8.50 10.10
N THR A 107 15.87 9.63 10.61
CA THR A 107 17.22 9.81 11.16
C THR A 107 17.34 9.46 12.64
N ASP A 108 16.23 9.49 13.37
CA ASP A 108 16.17 9.13 14.79
C ASP A 108 15.15 8.01 15.05
N PRO A 109 15.57 6.75 15.02
CA PRO A 109 14.68 5.61 15.30
C PRO A 109 14.13 5.57 16.73
N SER A 110 14.74 6.30 17.67
CA SER A 110 14.24 6.34 19.06
C SER A 110 12.91 7.08 19.20
N ALA A 111 12.51 7.83 18.16
CA ALA A 111 11.21 8.48 18.10
C ALA A 111 10.04 7.51 17.84
N ILE A 112 10.34 6.25 17.44
CA ILE A 112 9.28 5.25 17.19
C ILE A 112 8.62 4.83 18.49
N VAL A 113 7.31 4.98 18.54
CA VAL A 113 6.42 4.46 19.60
C VAL A 113 5.47 3.48 18.94
N LEU A 114 5.73 2.18 19.14
CA LEU A 114 4.99 1.11 18.51
C LEU A 114 3.57 0.99 19.07
N GLN A 115 2.57 0.80 18.19
CA GLN A 115 1.21 0.47 18.60
C GLN A 115 1.12 -1.04 18.95
N GLU A 116 1.40 -1.39 20.19
CA GLU A 116 1.49 -2.79 20.67
C GLU A 116 0.18 -3.59 20.52
N SER A 117 -0.97 -2.94 20.36
CA SER A 117 -2.24 -3.63 20.08
C SER A 117 -2.30 -4.30 18.71
N GLU A 118 -1.49 -3.85 17.76
CA GLU A 118 -1.50 -4.31 16.35
C GLU A 118 -0.14 -4.82 15.87
N LEU A 119 0.95 -4.33 16.47
CA LEU A 119 2.31 -4.60 16.01
C LEU A 119 3.15 -5.21 17.13
N ASP A 120 3.92 -6.25 16.79
CA ASP A 120 4.89 -6.90 17.69
C ASP A 120 6.26 -6.24 17.62
N GLU A 121 6.66 -5.76 16.43
CA GLU A 121 8.04 -5.36 16.18
C GLU A 121 8.15 -4.41 14.98
N TRP A 122 9.22 -3.65 14.93
CA TRP A 122 9.68 -2.93 13.73
C TRP A 122 11.17 -3.15 13.51
N ARG A 123 11.62 -3.09 12.24
CA ARG A 123 13.03 -3.19 11.87
C ARG A 123 13.36 -2.37 10.64
N PHE A 124 14.60 -1.90 10.57
CA PHE A 124 15.22 -1.48 9.31
C PHE A 124 15.87 -2.69 8.64
N ILE A 125 15.48 -2.98 7.41
CA ILE A 125 15.94 -4.14 6.63
C ILE A 125 16.65 -3.64 5.37
N PRO A 126 17.90 -4.08 5.10
CA PRO A 126 18.58 -3.78 3.84
C PRO A 126 17.72 -4.17 2.64
N PRO A 127 17.68 -3.35 1.57
CA PRO A 127 16.89 -3.67 0.37
C PRO A 127 17.15 -5.06 -0.22
N ALA A 128 18.38 -5.56 -0.11
CA ALA A 128 18.75 -6.89 -0.58
C ALA A 128 18.08 -8.03 0.22
N ASP A 129 17.70 -7.78 1.46
CA ASP A 129 17.21 -8.79 2.41
C ASP A 129 15.68 -8.76 2.59
N VAL A 130 14.98 -7.78 2.01
CA VAL A 130 13.51 -7.61 2.21
C VAL A 130 12.72 -8.84 1.77
N ALA A 131 13.24 -9.66 0.86
CA ALA A 131 12.60 -10.90 0.40
C ALA A 131 12.47 -11.97 1.50
N ALA A 132 13.28 -11.89 2.57
CA ALA A 132 13.17 -12.78 3.72
C ALA A 132 12.01 -12.39 4.67
N PHE A 133 11.47 -11.19 4.55
CA PHE A 133 10.46 -10.63 5.45
C PHE A 133 9.11 -10.40 4.76
N LEU A 134 9.13 -9.98 3.51
CA LEU A 134 7.95 -9.59 2.76
C LEU A 134 7.45 -10.72 1.85
N SER A 135 6.14 -10.69 1.58
CA SER A 135 5.59 -11.47 0.47
C SER A 135 6.23 -11.05 -0.87
N PRO A 136 6.20 -11.91 -1.91
CA PRO A 136 6.74 -11.54 -3.24
C PRO A 136 6.19 -10.21 -3.76
N ARG A 137 4.93 -9.91 -3.48
CA ARG A 137 4.29 -8.64 -3.85
C ARG A 137 4.83 -7.46 -3.03
N GLY A 138 5.07 -7.65 -1.74
CA GLY A 138 5.70 -6.64 -0.88
C GLY A 138 7.09 -6.27 -1.39
N VAL A 139 7.87 -7.27 -1.82
CA VAL A 139 9.19 -7.05 -2.44
C VAL A 139 9.08 -6.20 -3.70
N LEU A 140 8.13 -6.52 -4.60
CA LEU A 140 7.92 -5.73 -5.83
C LEU A 140 7.56 -4.28 -5.53
N ARG A 141 6.72 -4.04 -4.51
CA ARG A 141 6.33 -2.68 -4.10
C ARG A 141 7.53 -1.89 -3.56
N VAL A 142 8.34 -2.49 -2.68
CA VAL A 142 9.56 -1.86 -2.16
C VAL A 142 10.54 -1.55 -3.29
N THR A 143 10.80 -2.52 -4.18
CA THR A 143 11.71 -2.33 -5.30
C THR A 143 11.24 -1.20 -6.23
N ALA A 144 9.95 -1.17 -6.57
CA ALA A 144 9.38 -0.11 -7.39
C ALA A 144 9.49 1.26 -6.72
N GLY A 145 9.17 1.33 -5.41
CA GLY A 145 9.27 2.57 -4.64
C GLY A 145 10.69 3.11 -4.55
N LEU A 146 11.66 2.26 -4.22
CA LEU A 146 13.09 2.66 -4.18
C LEU A 146 13.60 3.11 -5.54
N SER A 147 13.18 2.44 -6.62
CA SER A 147 13.55 2.84 -7.99
C SER A 147 12.92 4.18 -8.38
N ALA A 148 11.69 4.46 -7.98
CA ALA A 148 11.01 5.72 -8.24
C ALA A 148 11.68 6.88 -7.48
N ASN A 149 12.05 6.68 -6.21
CA ASN A 149 12.76 7.68 -5.41
C ASN A 149 14.14 8.02 -6.02
N ALA A 150 14.85 7.04 -6.57
CA ALA A 150 16.14 7.25 -7.21
C ALA A 150 16.06 7.97 -8.57
N SER A 151 14.95 7.84 -9.30
CA SER A 151 14.78 8.37 -10.66
C SER A 151 13.95 9.66 -10.75
N GLY A 152 13.39 10.15 -9.62
CA GLY A 152 12.37 11.20 -9.64
C GLY A 152 11.02 10.62 -10.09
N ALA A 153 9.97 10.89 -9.33
CA ALA A 153 8.69 10.18 -9.42
C ALA A 153 8.09 10.16 -10.83
N GLU A 154 8.17 9.03 -11.49
CA GLU A 154 7.24 8.65 -12.54
C GLU A 154 6.19 7.70 -11.95
N TYR A 155 4.90 7.95 -12.25
CA TYR A 155 3.84 7.00 -11.97
C TYR A 155 4.17 5.68 -12.66
N ARG A 156 4.43 4.63 -11.89
CA ARG A 156 4.58 3.27 -12.40
C ARG A 156 3.51 2.39 -11.78
N ALA A 157 2.68 1.77 -12.61
CA ALA A 157 1.84 0.67 -12.17
C ALA A 157 2.76 -0.48 -11.74
N ALA A 158 2.84 -0.76 -10.45
CA ALA A 158 3.81 -1.71 -9.91
C ALA A 158 3.50 -3.17 -10.25
N TYR A 159 2.32 -3.50 -10.79
CA TYR A 159 1.98 -4.87 -11.20
C TYR A 159 0.75 -4.94 -12.09
N VAL A 160 0.91 -5.51 -13.27
CA VAL A 160 -0.18 -6.10 -14.06
C VAL A 160 0.09 -7.60 -14.10
N PRO A 161 -0.68 -8.46 -13.38
CA PRO A 161 -0.59 -9.88 -13.61
C PRO A 161 -0.88 -10.15 -15.08
N ALA A 162 -0.06 -10.97 -15.74
CA ALA A 162 -0.36 -11.44 -17.08
C ALA A 162 -1.77 -12.06 -17.04
N ILE A 163 -2.73 -11.39 -17.64
CA ILE A 163 -4.06 -11.94 -17.84
C ILE A 163 -3.86 -13.03 -18.88
N THR A 164 -3.74 -14.27 -18.42
CA THR A 164 -3.87 -15.41 -19.33
C THR A 164 -5.34 -15.44 -19.77
N PRO A 165 -5.65 -15.12 -21.04
CA PRO A 165 -7.04 -15.20 -21.49
C PRO A 165 -7.52 -16.63 -21.29
N ALA A 166 -8.70 -16.79 -20.67
CA ALA A 166 -9.35 -18.08 -20.58
C ALA A 166 -9.51 -18.65 -21.99
N PRO A 167 -9.27 -19.96 -22.19
CA PRO A 167 -9.51 -20.57 -23.48
C PRO A 167 -10.96 -20.34 -23.89
N ARG A 168 -11.18 -19.80 -25.08
CA ARG A 168 -12.52 -19.64 -25.65
C ARG A 168 -13.05 -21.03 -25.94
N SER A 169 -14.14 -21.41 -25.25
CA SER A 169 -14.95 -22.58 -25.56
C SER A 169 -15.73 -22.40 -26.84
#